data_08ba0e3ae2250ce7dd8600d5572845b4
#
_entry.id   08ba0e3ae2250ce7dd8600d5572845b4
#
_cell.length_a   1.000
_cell.length_b   1.000
_cell.length_c   1.000
_cell.angle_alpha   90.00
_cell.angle_beta   90.00
_cell.angle_gamma   90.00
#
_symmetry.space_group_name_H-M   'P 1'
#
loop_
_entity.id
_entity.type
_entity.pdbx_description
1 polymer ?
#
loop_
_entity_poly.entity_id
_entity_poly.type
_entity_poly.pdbx_seq_one_letter_code
_entity_poly.pdbx_strand_id
1 'polypeptide(L)'
;MCFDRTCLKEIASFSTLTCVQQSVMNLGILMVQGLVNSFGTAVMAAFAAAVKIDSFAYMPVQEFGNAFSTFIAQNFGAGRYDRIHRGVRSAFVTAVVFSLLVSVLVFIFAKPLMLIFVRPDETEIIAVGVAYLRIEGAFYCGIGILFL
;
A
#
# COMPACT_ATOMS: atom_id res chain seq x y z
N MET A 1 23.43 6.82 -28.20
CA MET A 1 22.91 5.82 -27.24
C MET A 1 23.49 4.48 -27.62
N CYS A 2 24.41 3.93 -26.84
CA CYS A 2 24.93 2.58 -27.08
C CYS A 2 24.02 1.56 -26.38
N PHE A 3 23.55 0.59 -27.13
CA PHE A 3 22.76 -0.53 -26.60
C PHE A 3 23.74 -1.52 -25.93
N ASP A 4 23.77 -1.55 -24.61
CA ASP A 4 24.57 -2.52 -23.87
C ASP A 4 23.71 -3.74 -23.53
N ARG A 5 24.10 -4.88 -24.08
CA ARG A 5 23.42 -6.17 -23.91
C ARG A 5 23.44 -6.64 -22.45
N THR A 6 24.46 -6.27 -21.69
CA THR A 6 24.61 -6.65 -20.29
C THR A 6 23.62 -5.90 -19.42
N CYS A 7 23.51 -4.59 -19.58
CA CYS A 7 22.51 -3.77 -18.91
C CYS A 7 21.07 -4.19 -19.26
N LEU A 8 20.84 -4.55 -20.54
CA LEU A 8 19.51 -5.01 -20.95
C LEU A 8 19.13 -6.33 -20.26
N LYS A 9 20.07 -7.26 -20.12
CA LYS A 9 19.83 -8.55 -19.45
C LYS A 9 19.55 -8.37 -17.96
N GLU A 10 20.27 -7.47 -17.29
CA GLU A 10 20.03 -7.13 -15.88
C GLU A 10 18.65 -6.49 -15.69
N ILE A 11 18.31 -5.49 -16.49
CA ILE A 11 17.00 -4.84 -16.45
C ILE A 11 15.89 -5.86 -16.70
N ALA A 12 16.03 -6.73 -17.71
CA ALA A 12 15.04 -7.75 -18.02
C ALA A 12 14.86 -8.74 -16.85
N SER A 13 15.93 -9.15 -16.19
CA SER A 13 15.88 -10.04 -15.04
C SER A 13 15.12 -9.42 -13.86
N PHE A 14 15.45 -8.17 -13.48
CA PHE A 14 14.75 -7.45 -12.41
C PHE A 14 13.29 -7.18 -12.78
N SER A 15 13.02 -6.76 -14.00
CA SER A 15 11.65 -6.52 -14.47
C SER A 15 10.80 -7.79 -14.44
N THR A 16 11.36 -8.94 -14.84
CA THR A 16 10.64 -10.22 -14.78
C THR A 16 10.31 -10.60 -13.34
N LEU A 17 11.26 -10.45 -12.42
CA LEU A 17 11.05 -10.72 -11.01
C LEU A 17 9.93 -9.84 -10.42
N THR A 18 9.96 -8.54 -10.73
CA THR A 18 8.93 -7.58 -10.30
C THR A 18 7.56 -7.91 -10.91
N CYS A 19 7.52 -8.31 -12.18
CA CYS A 19 6.27 -8.74 -12.83
C CYS A 19 5.67 -9.97 -12.15
N VAL A 20 6.49 -10.99 -11.83
CA VAL A 20 6.04 -12.18 -11.12
C VAL A 20 5.51 -11.82 -9.72
N GLN A 21 6.25 -11.01 -8.97
CA GLN A 21 5.83 -10.53 -7.66
C GLN A 21 4.48 -9.80 -7.73
N GLN A 22 4.33 -8.87 -8.66
CA GLN A 22 3.09 -8.10 -8.83
C GLN A 22 1.93 -8.98 -9.27
N SER A 23 2.19 -9.97 -10.12
CA SER A 23 1.17 -10.93 -10.56
C SER A 23 0.66 -11.79 -9.41
N VAL A 24 1.55 -12.25 -8.53
CA VAL A 24 1.18 -13.02 -7.33
C VAL A 24 0.35 -12.18 -6.37
N MET A 25 0.74 -10.92 -6.15
CA MET A 25 -0.04 -9.99 -5.32
C MET A 25 -1.45 -9.75 -5.90
N ASN A 26 -1.54 -9.47 -7.19
CA ASN A 26 -2.84 -9.26 -7.85
C ASN A 26 -3.72 -10.51 -7.81
N LEU A 27 -3.15 -11.71 -7.96
CA LEU A 27 -3.87 -12.96 -7.82
C LEU A 27 -4.44 -13.12 -6.40
N GLY A 28 -3.66 -12.76 -5.37
CA GLY A 28 -4.12 -12.74 -3.99
C GLY A 28 -5.32 -11.81 -3.77
N ILE A 29 -5.26 -10.60 -4.33
CA ILE A 29 -6.36 -9.63 -4.27
C ILE A 29 -7.61 -10.18 -4.96
N LEU A 30 -7.47 -10.81 -6.13
CA LEU A 30 -8.59 -11.43 -6.85
C LEU A 30 -9.23 -12.57 -6.05
N MET A 31 -8.42 -13.39 -5.38
CA MET A 31 -8.92 -14.47 -4.51
C MET A 31 -9.72 -13.91 -3.32
N VAL A 32 -9.22 -12.87 -2.66
CA VAL A 32 -9.93 -12.18 -1.57
C VAL A 32 -11.24 -11.58 -2.09
N GLN A 33 -11.21 -10.95 -3.25
CA GLN A 33 -12.41 -10.36 -3.87
C GLN A 33 -13.44 -11.42 -4.24
N GLY A 34 -13.00 -12.60 -4.72
CA GLY A 34 -13.88 -13.75 -4.95
C GLY A 34 -14.54 -14.26 -3.66
N LEU A 35 -13.77 -14.31 -2.57
CA LEU A 35 -14.30 -14.68 -1.25
C LEU A 35 -15.32 -13.65 -0.74
N VAL A 36 -15.03 -12.35 -0.86
CA VAL A 36 -15.93 -11.27 -0.44
C VAL A 36 -17.26 -11.34 -1.20
N ASN A 37 -17.22 -11.70 -2.49
CA ASN A 37 -18.45 -11.88 -3.29
C ASN A 37 -19.38 -12.98 -2.77
N SER A 38 -18.85 -13.97 -2.04
CA SER A 38 -19.67 -15.05 -1.44
C SER A 38 -20.47 -14.61 -0.21
N PHE A 39 -20.13 -13.48 0.40
CA PHE A 39 -20.80 -12.96 1.61
C PHE A 39 -22.04 -12.08 1.32
N GLY A 40 -22.35 -11.86 0.06
CA GLY A 40 -23.53 -11.09 -0.36
C GLY A 40 -23.24 -9.64 -0.73
N THR A 41 -24.29 -8.97 -1.25
CA THR A 41 -24.17 -7.64 -1.88
C THR A 41 -23.79 -6.52 -0.89
N ALA A 42 -24.26 -6.60 0.35
CA ALA A 42 -23.98 -5.62 1.38
C ALA A 42 -22.49 -5.62 1.75
N VAL A 43 -21.90 -6.81 1.96
CA VAL A 43 -20.47 -6.96 2.27
C VAL A 43 -19.60 -6.55 1.07
N MET A 44 -20.02 -6.88 -0.14
CA MET A 44 -19.36 -6.46 -1.39
C MET A 44 -19.31 -4.94 -1.52
N ALA A 45 -20.42 -4.26 -1.28
CA ALA A 45 -20.49 -2.80 -1.36
C ALA A 45 -19.62 -2.13 -0.26
N ALA A 46 -19.68 -2.66 0.96
CA ALA A 46 -18.84 -2.20 2.07
C ALA A 46 -17.34 -2.35 1.76
N PHE A 47 -16.93 -3.52 1.25
CA PHE A 47 -15.56 -3.79 0.87
C PHE A 47 -15.08 -2.87 -0.28
N ALA A 48 -15.90 -2.69 -1.32
CA ALA A 48 -15.56 -1.82 -2.44
C ALA A 48 -15.36 -0.35 -2.03
N ALA A 49 -16.18 0.15 -1.11
CA ALA A 49 -16.02 1.50 -0.54
C ALA A 49 -14.77 1.59 0.34
N ALA A 50 -14.55 0.61 1.21
CA ALA A 50 -13.41 0.56 2.12
C ALA A 50 -12.08 0.48 1.36
N VAL A 51 -11.96 -0.35 0.32
CA VAL A 51 -10.75 -0.47 -0.52
C VAL A 51 -10.42 0.85 -1.22
N LYS A 52 -11.42 1.64 -1.61
CA LYS A 52 -11.16 2.97 -2.18
C LYS A 52 -10.58 3.94 -1.15
N ILE A 53 -11.11 3.94 0.06
CA ILE A 53 -10.60 4.74 1.17
C ILE A 53 -9.17 4.33 1.50
N ASP A 54 -8.94 3.03 1.58
CA ASP A 54 -7.64 2.43 1.84
C ASP A 54 -6.61 2.80 0.79
N SER A 55 -6.96 2.80 -0.49
CA SER A 55 -6.08 3.23 -1.58
C SER A 55 -5.56 4.65 -1.37
N PHE A 56 -6.38 5.58 -0.90
CA PHE A 56 -5.94 6.93 -0.56
C PHE A 56 -4.99 6.96 0.64
N ALA A 57 -5.14 6.04 1.56
CA ALA A 57 -4.31 5.96 2.76
C ALA A 57 -2.92 5.38 2.45
N TYR A 58 -2.82 4.33 1.65
CA TYR A 58 -1.56 3.64 1.40
C TYR A 58 -0.76 4.15 0.18
N MET A 59 -1.41 4.76 -0.82
CA MET A 59 -0.72 5.31 -2.00
C MET A 59 0.48 6.22 -1.66
N PRO A 60 0.37 7.18 -0.72
CA PRO A 60 1.51 8.03 -0.37
C PRO A 60 2.68 7.23 0.20
N VAL A 61 2.42 6.16 0.95
CA VAL A 61 3.45 5.29 1.53
C VAL A 61 4.16 4.50 0.43
N GLN A 62 3.40 3.96 -0.52
CA GLN A 62 3.93 3.22 -1.66
C GLN A 62 4.82 4.12 -2.54
N GLU A 63 4.36 5.34 -2.85
CA GLU A 63 5.14 6.30 -3.64
C GLU A 63 6.40 6.77 -2.90
N PHE A 64 6.33 6.90 -1.58
CA PHE A 64 7.51 7.16 -0.77
C PHE A 64 8.52 6.01 -0.86
N GLY A 65 8.07 4.75 -0.82
CA GLY A 65 8.92 3.56 -1.03
C GLY A 65 9.59 3.56 -2.41
N ASN A 66 8.84 3.87 -3.48
CA ASN A 66 9.37 3.99 -4.84
C ASN A 66 10.45 5.09 -4.94
N ALA A 67 10.19 6.26 -4.37
CA ALA A 67 11.15 7.36 -4.31
C ALA A 67 12.42 6.98 -3.51
N PHE A 68 12.22 6.28 -2.39
CA PHE A 68 13.32 5.81 -1.56
C PHE A 68 14.17 4.75 -2.26
N SER A 69 13.57 3.83 -2.98
CA SER A 69 14.28 2.86 -3.83
C SER A 69 15.20 3.56 -4.84
N THR A 70 14.71 4.63 -5.49
CA THR A 70 15.51 5.45 -6.39
C THR A 70 16.68 6.14 -5.68
N PHE A 71 16.44 6.66 -4.46
CA PHE A 71 17.50 7.26 -3.63
C PHE A 71 18.59 6.23 -3.29
N ILE A 72 18.22 5.01 -2.92
CA ILE A 72 19.17 3.92 -2.66
C ILE A 72 20.00 3.61 -3.90
N ALA A 73 19.35 3.40 -5.05
CA ALA A 73 20.02 3.06 -6.30
C ALA A 73 21.06 4.12 -6.70
N GLN A 74 20.73 5.42 -6.60
CA GLN A 74 21.62 6.51 -6.93
C GLN A 74 22.84 6.58 -5.99
N ASN A 75 22.61 6.43 -4.69
CA ASN A 75 23.71 6.48 -3.72
C ASN A 75 24.59 5.22 -3.77
N PHE A 76 24.02 4.08 -4.10
CA PHE A 76 24.74 2.84 -4.32
C PHE A 76 25.66 2.96 -5.53
N GLY A 77 25.14 3.43 -6.68
CA GLY A 77 25.95 3.67 -7.87
C GLY A 77 27.05 4.73 -7.68
N ALA A 78 26.85 5.67 -6.76
CA ALA A 78 27.84 6.67 -6.37
C ALA A 78 28.83 6.20 -5.28
N GLY A 79 28.71 4.97 -4.77
CA GLY A 79 29.55 4.42 -3.70
C GLY A 79 29.37 5.09 -2.33
N ARG A 80 28.25 5.79 -2.11
CA ARG A 80 28.01 6.58 -0.88
C ARG A 80 27.22 5.79 0.17
N TYR A 81 27.79 4.74 0.68
CA TYR A 81 27.14 3.82 1.65
C TYR A 81 26.72 4.51 2.96
N ASP A 82 27.51 5.50 3.44
CA ASP A 82 27.15 6.27 4.64
C ASP A 82 25.83 7.03 4.49
N ARG A 83 25.56 7.51 3.28
CA ARG A 83 24.28 8.17 2.97
C ARG A 83 23.13 7.19 2.96
N ILE A 84 23.36 5.99 2.44
CA ILE A 84 22.36 4.91 2.42
C ILE A 84 21.94 4.58 3.85
N HIS A 85 22.89 4.30 4.75
CA HIS A 85 22.58 3.95 6.14
C HIS A 85 21.78 5.05 6.87
N ARG A 86 22.18 6.31 6.71
CA ARG A 86 21.43 7.43 7.28
C ARG A 86 20.06 7.61 6.65
N GLY A 87 19.97 7.42 5.32
CA GLY A 87 18.71 7.47 4.57
C GLY A 87 17.73 6.39 5.01
N VAL A 88 18.17 5.14 5.15
CA VAL A 88 17.34 4.02 5.62
C VAL A 88 16.74 4.33 6.99
N ARG A 89 17.56 4.79 7.95
CA ARG A 89 17.08 5.13 9.29
C ARG A 89 16.05 6.26 9.26
N SER A 90 16.31 7.31 8.49
CA SER A 90 15.39 8.44 8.33
C SER A 90 14.09 8.01 7.66
N ALA A 91 14.18 7.25 6.58
CA ALA A 91 13.02 6.74 5.84
C ALA A 91 12.15 5.84 6.72
N PHE A 92 12.77 4.94 7.49
CA PHE A 92 12.06 4.07 8.42
C PHE A 92 11.26 4.88 9.46
N VAL A 93 11.90 5.86 10.11
CA VAL A 93 11.21 6.72 11.09
C VAL A 93 10.07 7.49 10.44
N THR A 94 10.32 8.07 9.25
CA THR A 94 9.30 8.83 8.51
C THR A 94 8.12 7.95 8.14
N ALA A 95 8.36 6.74 7.62
CA ALA A 95 7.31 5.79 7.24
C ALA A 95 6.47 5.36 8.46
N VAL A 96 7.13 5.05 9.58
CA VAL A 96 6.43 4.66 10.82
C VAL A 96 5.58 5.80 11.34
N VAL A 97 6.12 7.01 11.43
CA VAL A 97 5.37 8.19 11.92
C VAL A 97 4.18 8.50 11.00
N PHE A 98 4.40 8.48 9.68
CA PHE A 98 3.33 8.72 8.72
C PHE A 98 2.25 7.65 8.79
N SER A 99 2.63 6.37 8.83
CA SER A 99 1.68 5.25 8.93
C SER A 99 0.88 5.28 10.23
N LEU A 100 1.49 5.67 11.35
CA LEU A 100 0.77 5.86 12.62
C LEU A 100 -0.23 7.01 12.53
N LEU A 101 0.15 8.13 11.93
CA LEU A 101 -0.75 9.26 11.70
C LEU A 101 -1.97 8.84 10.86
N VAL A 102 -1.73 8.17 9.73
CA VAL A 102 -2.80 7.68 8.85
C VAL A 102 -3.67 6.66 9.57
N SER A 103 -3.07 5.72 10.33
CA SER A 103 -3.79 4.74 11.14
C SER A 103 -4.77 5.41 12.12
N VAL A 104 -4.30 6.39 12.88
CA VAL A 104 -5.13 7.14 13.83
C VAL A 104 -6.24 7.90 13.12
N LEU A 105 -5.93 8.57 11.99
CA LEU A 105 -6.92 9.29 11.19
C LEU A 105 -8.01 8.36 10.66
N VAL A 106 -7.63 7.24 10.05
CA VAL A 106 -8.59 6.26 9.52
C VAL A 106 -9.41 5.65 10.64
N PHE A 107 -8.80 5.31 11.80
CA PHE A 107 -9.51 4.74 12.93
C PHE A 107 -10.57 5.69 13.49
N ILE A 108 -10.25 6.98 13.65
CA ILE A 108 -11.18 8.01 14.18
C ILE A 108 -12.26 8.36 13.14
N PHE A 109 -11.85 8.55 11.91
CA PHE A 109 -12.73 9.04 10.84
C PHE A 109 -13.33 7.91 9.97
N ALA A 110 -13.21 6.64 10.37
CA ALA A 110 -13.75 5.49 9.62
C ALA A 110 -15.23 5.67 9.24
N LYS A 111 -16.08 6.11 10.18
CA LYS A 111 -17.51 6.32 9.91
C LYS A 111 -17.78 7.48 8.94
N PRO A 112 -17.27 8.71 9.14
CA PRO A 112 -17.47 9.79 8.16
C PRO A 112 -16.85 9.48 6.79
N LEU A 113 -15.74 8.75 6.72
CA LEU A 113 -15.13 8.32 5.46
C LEU A 113 -16.05 7.36 4.69
N MET A 114 -16.68 6.40 5.38
CA MET A 114 -17.65 5.50 4.75
C MET A 114 -18.88 6.28 4.24
N LEU A 115 -19.35 7.30 4.95
CA LEU A 115 -20.51 8.11 4.55
C LEU A 115 -20.27 8.94 3.27
N ILE A 116 -19.00 9.10 2.83
CA ILE A 116 -18.69 9.75 1.54
C ILE A 116 -19.09 8.84 0.37
N PHE A 117 -18.97 7.51 0.55
CA PHE A 117 -19.18 6.54 -0.52
C PHE A 117 -20.49 5.76 -0.39
N VAL A 118 -21.10 5.71 0.79
CA VAL A 118 -22.29 4.92 1.11
C VAL A 118 -23.37 5.82 1.67
N ARG A 119 -24.63 5.57 1.28
CA ARG A 119 -25.77 6.35 1.77
C ARG A 119 -25.98 6.12 3.27
N PRO A 120 -26.40 7.17 4.01
CA PRO A 120 -26.64 7.06 5.47
C PRO A 120 -27.70 6.01 5.85
N ASP A 121 -28.61 5.68 4.95
CA ASP A 121 -29.69 4.75 5.18
C ASP A 121 -29.22 3.28 5.24
N GLU A 122 -28.03 2.99 4.65
CA GLU A 122 -27.45 1.64 4.57
C GLU A 122 -26.56 1.33 5.78
N THR A 123 -27.18 1.25 6.94
CA THR A 123 -26.48 1.10 8.23
C THR A 123 -25.64 -0.19 8.33
N GLU A 124 -26.10 -1.27 7.69
CA GLU A 124 -25.38 -2.55 7.66
C GLU A 124 -24.07 -2.44 6.88
N ILE A 125 -24.09 -1.81 5.70
CA ILE A 125 -22.90 -1.61 4.87
C ILE A 125 -21.87 -0.72 5.60
N ILE A 126 -22.35 0.34 6.26
CA ILE A 126 -21.49 1.24 7.02
C ILE A 126 -20.86 0.49 8.21
N ALA A 127 -21.61 -0.32 8.93
CA ALA A 127 -21.10 -1.08 10.08
C ALA A 127 -19.98 -2.04 9.67
N VAL A 128 -20.18 -2.80 8.60
CA VAL A 128 -19.18 -3.73 8.05
C VAL A 128 -17.94 -2.98 7.55
N GLY A 129 -18.13 -1.89 6.79
CA GLY A 129 -17.02 -1.09 6.27
C GLY A 129 -16.20 -0.40 7.37
N VAL A 130 -16.85 0.11 8.41
CA VAL A 130 -16.15 0.71 9.57
C VAL A 130 -15.36 -0.36 10.34
N ALA A 131 -15.93 -1.56 10.54
CA ALA A 131 -15.21 -2.66 11.19
C ALA A 131 -13.96 -3.05 10.39
N TYR A 132 -14.10 -3.18 9.07
CA TYR A 132 -12.99 -3.47 8.16
C TYR A 132 -11.89 -2.40 8.26
N LEU A 133 -12.23 -1.11 8.07
CA LEU A 133 -11.27 0.00 8.12
C LEU A 133 -10.56 0.11 9.49
N ARG A 134 -11.23 -0.21 10.59
CA ARG A 134 -10.59 -0.19 11.90
C ARG A 134 -9.59 -1.32 12.09
N ILE A 135 -9.91 -2.51 11.60
CA ILE A 135 -9.00 -3.65 11.65
C ILE A 135 -7.79 -3.36 10.76
N GLU A 136 -8.00 -2.96 9.52
CA GLU A 136 -6.94 -2.68 8.56
C GLU A 136 -6.09 -1.48 9.00
N GLY A 137 -6.72 -0.41 9.49
CA GLY A 137 -6.05 0.76 10.05
C GLY A 137 -5.08 0.42 11.18
N ALA A 138 -5.39 -0.56 12.03
CA ALA A 138 -4.48 -1.03 13.07
C ALA A 138 -3.19 -1.66 12.49
N PHE A 139 -3.23 -2.18 11.26
CA PHE A 139 -2.10 -2.82 10.59
C PHE A 139 -1.33 -1.89 9.62
N TYR A 140 -1.77 -0.64 9.41
CA TYR A 140 -1.08 0.28 8.49
C TYR A 140 0.40 0.51 8.84
N CYS A 141 0.76 0.46 10.11
CA CYS A 141 2.16 0.56 10.52
C CYS A 141 3.01 -0.60 9.96
N GLY A 142 2.45 -1.83 9.96
CA GLY A 142 3.09 -2.99 9.34
C GLY A 142 3.22 -2.85 7.83
N ILE A 143 2.19 -2.35 7.17
CA ILE A 143 2.17 -2.11 5.72
C ILE A 143 3.21 -1.03 5.35
N GLY A 144 3.29 0.06 6.13
CA GLY A 144 4.28 1.12 5.90
C GLY A 144 5.73 0.63 5.98
N ILE A 145 6.02 -0.32 6.85
CA ILE A 145 7.35 -0.95 6.95
C ILE A 145 7.59 -1.90 5.77
N LEU A 146 6.56 -2.58 5.29
CA LEU A 146 6.66 -3.53 4.17
C LEU A 146 7.03 -2.84 2.84
N PHE A 147 6.62 -1.59 2.65
CA PHE A 147 6.92 -0.82 1.43
C PHE A 147 8.28 -0.11 1.45
N LEU A 148 9.03 -0.17 2.51
CA LEU A 148 10.41 0.35 2.63
C LEU A 148 11.45 -0.71 2.28
#